data_ddd9c0e60790f2c98f0676b68c033159
#
_entry.id   ddd9c0e60790f2c98f0676b68c033159
#
_cell.length_a   1.000
_cell.length_b   1.000
_cell.length_c   1.000
_cell.angle_alpha   90.00
_cell.angle_beta   90.00
_cell.angle_gamma   90.00
#
_symmetry.space_group_name_H-M   'P 1'
#
loop_
_entity.id
_entity.type
_entity.pdbx_description
1 polymer ?
#
loop_
_entity_poly.entity_id
_entity_poly.type
_entity_poly.pdbx_seq_one_letter_code
_entity_poly.pdbx_strand_id
1 'polypeptide(L)'
;MELLSVFDSPPVFTVFSGPRSLGNVHPLSFRRSDGEPAVLSLGGRAWQVTHVDFKHKTAHVLPSEYIGRSRWLGESQPLSYQMCQAVRRILLGAGPKEEWSKRAVTEINQTLAETDCVAENGLVVEAEKEKGRTIWWTFAGLLANSELAAAFTSCGGRPDNLSIRINQAVLPLDFRKQLEAEPAGLESFNLDQEYLVKFQECVPKQLLAQMQASRSSDKHAVEASRTASFIFRDMT
;
A
#
# COMPACT_ATOMS: atom_id res chain seq x y z
N MET A 1 0.30 -28.56 -18.79
CA MET A 1 -0.20 -28.60 -17.40
C MET A 1 0.98 -28.23 -16.51
N GLU A 2 1.06 -26.95 -16.12
CA GLU A 2 2.15 -26.46 -15.27
C GLU A 2 1.80 -26.72 -13.80
N LEU A 3 2.06 -27.96 -13.38
CA LEU A 3 1.80 -28.43 -12.02
C LEU A 3 2.83 -27.93 -10.97
N LEU A 4 3.86 -27.21 -11.40
CA LEU A 4 5.02 -26.92 -10.55
C LEU A 4 5.10 -25.50 -9.99
N SER A 5 4.21 -24.58 -10.37
CA SER A 5 4.19 -23.22 -9.80
C SER A 5 2.92 -22.99 -8.98
N VAL A 6 3.09 -22.75 -7.70
CA VAL A 6 2.02 -22.31 -6.78
C VAL A 6 1.76 -20.82 -6.92
N PHE A 7 2.59 -20.09 -7.69
CA PHE A 7 2.50 -18.67 -7.89
C PHE A 7 1.84 -18.37 -9.24
N ASP A 8 0.73 -17.66 -9.23
CA ASP A 8 0.20 -17.00 -10.41
C ASP A 8 1.05 -15.76 -10.69
N SER A 9 1.68 -15.73 -11.85
CA SER A 9 2.32 -14.50 -12.31
C SER A 9 1.23 -13.57 -12.89
N PRO A 10 1.14 -12.32 -12.43
CA PRO A 10 0.20 -11.38 -13.03
C PRO A 10 0.44 -11.27 -14.53
N PRO A 11 -0.60 -11.04 -15.35
CA PRO A 11 -0.43 -10.88 -16.79
C PRO A 11 0.49 -9.68 -17.04
N VAL A 12 1.65 -9.92 -17.62
CA VAL A 12 2.60 -8.87 -17.98
C VAL A 12 2.67 -8.72 -19.50
N PHE A 13 2.96 -7.51 -19.95
CA PHE A 13 3.19 -7.16 -21.35
C PHE A 13 4.68 -7.03 -21.60
N THR A 14 5.18 -7.70 -22.63
CA THR A 14 6.56 -7.51 -23.07
C THR A 14 6.67 -6.23 -23.92
N VAL A 15 7.57 -5.36 -23.53
CA VAL A 15 7.78 -4.06 -24.20
C VAL A 15 8.94 -4.15 -25.18
N PHE A 16 8.70 -3.69 -26.41
CA PHE A 16 9.67 -3.70 -27.49
C PHE A 16 9.97 -2.29 -28.00
N SER A 17 11.25 -2.02 -28.26
CA SER A 17 11.70 -0.89 -29.06
C SER A 17 12.38 -1.41 -30.31
N GLY A 18 11.70 -1.32 -31.46
CA GLY A 18 12.09 -2.06 -32.67
C GLY A 18 12.17 -3.57 -32.40
N PRO A 19 13.27 -4.25 -32.76
CA PRO A 19 13.43 -5.69 -32.52
C PRO A 19 13.87 -6.03 -31.09
N ARG A 20 14.19 -5.03 -30.27
CA ARG A 20 14.77 -5.24 -28.94
C ARG A 20 13.67 -5.29 -27.86
N SER A 21 13.64 -6.36 -27.07
CA SER A 21 12.86 -6.43 -25.83
C SER A 21 13.53 -5.58 -24.75
N LEU A 22 12.76 -4.71 -24.12
CA LEU A 22 13.19 -3.82 -23.03
C LEU A 22 12.87 -4.36 -21.64
N GLY A 23 11.87 -5.25 -21.55
CA GLY A 23 11.39 -5.80 -20.28
C GLY A 23 9.88 -5.96 -20.26
N ASN A 24 9.34 -6.20 -19.07
CA ASN A 24 7.93 -6.46 -18.89
C ASN A 24 7.28 -5.36 -18.04
N VAL A 25 6.02 -5.04 -18.34
CA VAL A 25 5.22 -4.07 -17.59
C VAL A 25 3.81 -4.60 -17.32
N HIS A 26 3.20 -4.13 -16.26
CA HIS A 26 1.81 -4.44 -15.94
C HIS A 26 0.85 -3.68 -16.88
N PRO A 27 -0.32 -4.25 -17.29
CA PRO A 27 -1.29 -3.60 -18.18
C PRO A 27 -1.72 -2.20 -17.74
N LEU A 28 -1.82 -1.97 -16.44
CA LEU A 28 -2.21 -0.67 -15.88
C LEU A 28 -1.19 0.45 -16.15
N SER A 29 0.05 0.11 -16.53
CA SER A 29 1.06 1.09 -16.94
C SER A 29 0.68 1.79 -18.26
N PHE A 30 -0.25 1.23 -19.04
CA PHE A 30 -0.76 1.82 -20.28
C PHE A 30 -1.96 2.75 -20.09
N ARG A 31 -2.51 2.88 -18.85
CA ARG A 31 -3.60 3.82 -18.60
C ARG A 31 -3.11 5.25 -18.83
N ARG A 32 -3.82 5.94 -19.72
CA ARG A 32 -3.59 7.35 -20.03
C ARG A 32 -4.24 8.22 -18.96
N SER A 33 -3.59 9.30 -18.57
CA SER A 33 -4.26 10.46 -18.01
C SER A 33 -4.74 11.33 -19.18
N ASP A 34 -5.88 11.97 -19.04
CA ASP A 34 -6.60 12.70 -20.08
C ASP A 34 -5.72 13.34 -21.17
N GLY A 35 -5.74 12.74 -22.38
CA GLY A 35 -5.16 13.31 -23.59
C GLY A 35 -3.64 13.17 -23.77
N GLU A 36 -2.88 12.75 -22.77
CA GLU A 36 -1.43 12.59 -22.89
C GLU A 36 -1.03 11.17 -23.36
N PRO A 37 0.05 11.05 -24.17
CA PRO A 37 0.57 9.75 -24.55
C PRO A 37 1.09 9.00 -23.30
N ALA A 38 0.85 7.68 -23.24
CA ALA A 38 1.39 6.86 -22.16
C ALA A 38 2.91 6.82 -22.28
N VAL A 39 3.63 7.26 -21.25
CA VAL A 39 5.11 7.23 -21.18
C VAL A 39 5.53 6.30 -20.05
N LEU A 40 6.31 5.27 -20.41
CA LEU A 40 6.86 4.27 -19.49
C LEU A 40 8.29 4.65 -19.09
N SER A 41 8.68 4.31 -17.87
CA SER A 41 10.08 4.36 -17.45
C SER A 41 10.60 2.92 -17.35
N LEU A 42 11.54 2.54 -18.21
CA LEU A 42 12.15 1.21 -18.26
C LEU A 42 13.66 1.34 -18.44
N GLY A 43 14.42 0.62 -17.62
CA GLY A 43 15.88 0.64 -17.69
C GLY A 43 16.48 2.04 -17.49
N GLY A 44 15.86 2.89 -16.66
CA GLY A 44 16.33 4.27 -16.42
C GLY A 44 16.05 5.26 -17.54
N ARG A 45 15.24 4.89 -18.55
CA ARG A 45 14.88 5.73 -19.70
C ARG A 45 13.37 5.84 -19.83
N ALA A 46 12.93 6.96 -20.41
CA ALA A 46 11.53 7.19 -20.74
C ALA A 46 11.20 6.69 -22.14
N TRP A 47 10.05 6.05 -22.27
CA TRP A 47 9.58 5.39 -23.48
C TRP A 47 8.12 5.74 -23.74
N GLN A 48 7.83 6.37 -24.86
CA GLN A 48 6.46 6.65 -25.27
C GLN A 48 5.85 5.41 -25.91
N VAL A 49 4.67 5.00 -25.45
CA VAL A 49 3.93 3.88 -25.99
C VAL A 49 3.29 4.28 -27.32
N THR A 50 3.61 3.54 -28.39
CA THR A 50 3.08 3.76 -29.72
C THR A 50 1.93 2.79 -30.06
N HIS A 51 2.07 1.53 -29.62
CA HIS A 51 1.07 0.50 -29.88
C HIS A 51 1.05 -0.52 -28.75
N VAL A 52 -0.15 -1.02 -28.41
CA VAL A 52 -0.36 -2.09 -27.42
C VAL A 52 -1.22 -3.18 -28.05
N ASP A 53 -0.67 -4.39 -28.12
CA ASP A 53 -1.40 -5.58 -28.53
C ASP A 53 -1.81 -6.40 -27.30
N PHE A 54 -3.09 -6.28 -26.94
CA PHE A 54 -3.65 -7.00 -25.79
C PHE A 54 -3.77 -8.50 -26.02
N LYS A 55 -3.90 -8.94 -27.26
CA LYS A 55 -4.04 -10.37 -27.59
C LYS A 55 -2.71 -11.10 -27.39
N HIS A 56 -1.62 -10.51 -27.86
CA HIS A 56 -0.29 -11.11 -27.76
C HIS A 56 0.50 -10.62 -26.54
N LYS A 57 -0.10 -9.75 -25.70
CA LYS A 57 0.51 -9.13 -24.51
C LYS A 57 1.86 -8.48 -24.84
N THR A 58 1.90 -7.70 -25.93
CA THR A 58 3.09 -6.94 -26.33
C THR A 58 2.79 -5.46 -26.46
N ALA A 59 3.80 -4.63 -26.20
CA ALA A 59 3.71 -3.20 -26.42
C ALA A 59 4.94 -2.70 -27.17
N HIS A 60 4.74 -1.78 -28.11
CA HIS A 60 5.80 -1.12 -28.86
C HIS A 60 5.98 0.30 -28.37
N VAL A 61 7.25 0.70 -28.22
CA VAL A 61 7.61 2.02 -27.67
C VAL A 61 8.72 2.68 -28.47
N LEU A 62 8.78 4.00 -28.40
CA LEU A 62 9.88 4.84 -28.90
C LEU A 62 10.52 5.60 -27.74
N PRO A 63 11.81 5.99 -27.84
CA PRO A 63 12.43 6.87 -26.85
C PRO A 63 11.63 8.15 -26.68
N SER A 64 11.52 8.64 -25.45
CA SER A 64 10.79 9.85 -25.13
C SER A 64 11.64 10.78 -24.26
N GLU A 65 11.53 12.09 -24.51
CA GLU A 65 12.12 13.13 -23.66
C GLU A 65 11.21 13.51 -22.47
N TYR A 66 9.96 13.04 -22.49
CA TYR A 66 9.03 13.26 -21.38
C TYR A 66 9.39 12.37 -20.19
N ILE A 67 9.15 12.89 -18.99
CA ILE A 67 9.35 12.11 -17.74
C ILE A 67 8.34 10.97 -17.70
N GLY A 68 8.83 9.75 -17.88
CA GLY A 68 8.03 8.53 -17.81
C GLY A 68 7.63 8.23 -16.37
N ARG A 69 6.37 7.88 -16.16
CA ARG A 69 5.89 7.34 -14.88
C ARG A 69 5.73 5.83 -15.01
N SER A 70 6.63 5.07 -14.41
CA SER A 70 6.38 3.65 -14.19
C SER A 70 5.47 3.50 -12.99
N ARG A 71 4.27 2.98 -13.20
CA ARG A 71 3.47 2.45 -12.09
C ARG A 71 3.82 0.98 -11.95
N TRP A 72 4.64 0.69 -10.98
CA TRP A 72 4.72 -0.66 -10.45
C TRP A 72 3.46 -0.86 -9.60
N LEU A 73 2.50 -1.54 -10.18
CA LEU A 73 1.40 -2.09 -9.42
C LEU A 73 1.83 -3.51 -9.04
N GLY A 74 2.74 -3.59 -8.09
CA GLY A 74 2.72 -4.68 -7.18
C GLY A 74 1.51 -4.43 -6.31
N GLU A 75 0.60 -5.39 -6.23
CA GLU A 75 -0.39 -5.37 -5.18
C GLU A 75 0.38 -5.23 -3.89
N SER A 76 0.07 -4.22 -3.11
CA SER A 76 0.64 -4.05 -1.78
C SER A 76 0.36 -5.30 -1.01
N GLN A 77 1.34 -6.19 -0.88
CA GLN A 77 1.15 -7.32 0.02
C GLN A 77 0.93 -6.76 1.42
N PRO A 78 -0.13 -7.18 2.09
CA PRO A 78 -0.36 -6.75 3.45
C PRO A 78 0.79 -7.22 4.33
N LEU A 79 1.51 -6.28 4.93
CA LEU A 79 2.51 -6.57 5.94
C LEU A 79 1.79 -6.97 7.22
N SER A 80 2.35 -7.92 7.96
CA SER A 80 1.84 -8.29 9.27
C SER A 80 2.04 -7.17 10.30
N TYR A 81 1.22 -7.16 11.33
CA TYR A 81 1.36 -6.25 12.48
C TYR A 81 2.78 -6.27 13.05
N GLN A 82 3.35 -7.48 13.25
CA GLN A 82 4.70 -7.65 13.79
C GLN A 82 5.76 -6.97 12.92
N MET A 83 5.63 -7.08 11.59
CA MET A 83 6.55 -6.44 10.64
C MET A 83 6.44 -4.92 10.73
N CYS A 84 5.23 -4.38 10.73
CA CYS A 84 5.00 -2.93 10.84
C CYS A 84 5.48 -2.38 12.18
N GLN A 85 5.28 -3.11 13.29
CA GLN A 85 5.83 -2.75 14.60
C GLN A 85 7.35 -2.84 14.64
N ALA A 86 7.98 -3.75 13.89
CA ALA A 86 9.44 -3.77 13.75
C ALA A 86 9.94 -2.51 13.05
N VAL A 87 9.28 -2.06 11.99
CA VAL A 87 9.59 -0.78 11.33
C VAL A 87 9.47 0.37 12.34
N ARG A 88 8.37 0.45 13.09
CA ARG A 88 8.18 1.48 14.13
C ARG A 88 9.31 1.48 15.16
N ARG A 89 9.71 0.31 15.66
CA ARG A 89 10.83 0.21 16.63
C ARG A 89 12.15 0.70 16.05
N ILE A 90 12.44 0.39 14.78
CA ILE A 90 13.63 0.87 14.09
C ILE A 90 13.62 2.40 14.00
N LEU A 91 12.50 2.98 13.62
CA LEU A 91 12.34 4.44 13.55
C LEU A 91 12.46 5.11 14.93
N LEU A 92 12.06 4.44 16.00
CA LEU A 92 12.29 4.89 17.38
C LEU A 92 13.74 4.69 17.87
N GLY A 93 14.64 4.23 17.01
CA GLY A 93 16.06 4.06 17.31
C GLY A 93 16.44 2.72 17.93
N ALA A 94 15.48 1.77 18.01
CA ALA A 94 15.77 0.41 18.43
C ALA A 94 16.35 -0.40 17.26
N GLY A 95 17.46 -1.09 17.48
CA GLY A 95 18.05 -2.01 16.50
C GLY A 95 19.55 -2.07 16.59
N PRO A 96 20.18 -3.12 16.05
CA PRO A 96 21.63 -3.31 16.07
C PRO A 96 22.29 -2.37 15.05
N LYS A 97 22.50 -1.10 15.46
CA LYS A 97 23.08 -0.04 14.60
C LYS A 97 24.46 -0.42 14.03
N GLU A 98 25.17 -1.29 14.71
CA GLU A 98 26.51 -1.76 14.32
C GLU A 98 26.47 -2.66 13.08
N GLU A 99 25.34 -3.34 12.83
CA GLU A 99 25.15 -4.23 11.67
C GLU A 99 24.62 -3.49 10.43
N TRP A 100 24.24 -2.24 10.58
CA TRP A 100 23.65 -1.49 9.49
C TRP A 100 24.72 -0.90 8.56
N SER A 101 24.47 -0.98 7.25
CA SER A 101 25.30 -0.27 6.29
C SER A 101 25.20 1.25 6.52
N LYS A 102 26.26 1.99 6.18
CA LYS A 102 26.25 3.46 6.24
C LYS A 102 25.08 4.07 5.45
N ARG A 103 24.73 3.45 4.30
CA ARG A 103 23.60 3.87 3.49
C ARG A 103 22.28 3.70 4.23
N ALA A 104 22.05 2.56 4.88
CA ALA A 104 20.82 2.32 5.65
C ALA A 104 20.66 3.35 6.78
N VAL A 105 21.75 3.66 7.50
CA VAL A 105 21.73 4.68 8.56
C VAL A 105 21.37 6.06 7.98
N THR A 106 21.96 6.42 6.83
CA THR A 106 21.66 7.70 6.16
C THR A 106 20.19 7.80 5.77
N GLU A 107 19.63 6.78 5.14
CA GLU A 107 18.22 6.75 4.71
C GLU A 107 17.24 6.82 5.90
N ILE A 108 17.54 6.09 6.98
CA ILE A 108 16.71 6.14 8.19
C ILE A 108 16.75 7.54 8.82
N ASN A 109 17.93 8.13 8.95
CA ASN A 109 18.08 9.47 9.52
C ASN A 109 17.38 10.52 8.64
N GLN A 110 17.44 10.40 7.33
CA GLN A 110 16.73 11.28 6.42
C GLN A 110 15.21 11.12 6.58
N THR A 111 14.70 9.89 6.61
CA THR A 111 13.28 9.62 6.86
C THR A 111 12.80 10.24 8.17
N LEU A 112 13.59 10.11 9.24
CA LEU A 112 13.25 10.69 10.55
C LEU A 112 13.31 12.23 10.55
N ALA A 113 14.15 12.82 9.72
CA ALA A 113 14.21 14.28 9.56
C ALA A 113 13.04 14.85 8.75
N GLU A 114 12.51 14.06 7.81
CA GLU A 114 11.42 14.46 6.93
C GLU A 114 10.02 14.14 7.50
N THR A 115 9.94 13.18 8.44
CA THR A 115 8.64 12.69 8.95
C THR A 115 8.65 12.57 10.47
N ASP A 116 7.67 13.21 11.09
CA ASP A 116 7.44 13.09 12.54
C ASP A 116 6.40 11.99 12.85
N CYS A 117 6.58 10.83 12.20
CA CYS A 117 5.58 9.75 12.16
C CYS A 117 5.58 8.81 13.36
N VAL A 118 6.56 8.92 14.28
CA VAL A 118 6.68 8.02 15.44
C VAL A 118 6.81 8.79 16.76
N ALA A 119 6.33 8.18 17.83
CA ALA A 119 6.51 8.63 19.19
C ALA A 119 6.60 7.42 20.13
N GLU A 120 7.36 7.55 21.23
CA GLU A 120 7.54 6.46 22.19
C GLU A 120 6.24 6.05 22.88
N ASN A 121 5.45 7.04 23.30
CA ASN A 121 4.31 6.85 24.20
C ASN A 121 2.95 6.88 23.49
N GLY A 122 2.89 6.52 22.21
CA GLY A 122 1.60 6.49 21.51
C GLY A 122 1.72 6.41 20.00
N LEU A 123 0.55 6.45 19.34
CA LEU A 123 0.42 6.53 17.89
C LEU A 123 0.22 7.99 17.48
N VAL A 124 0.93 8.40 16.46
CA VAL A 124 0.89 9.79 15.98
C VAL A 124 -0.32 9.99 15.07
N VAL A 125 -1.04 11.08 15.29
CA VAL A 125 -2.09 11.60 14.42
C VAL A 125 -1.68 13.01 14.03
N GLU A 126 -1.37 13.20 12.76
CA GLU A 126 -0.78 14.43 12.23
C GLU A 126 -1.72 15.12 11.26
N ALA A 127 -1.83 16.46 11.35
CA ALA A 127 -2.56 17.26 10.38
C ALA A 127 -1.60 17.81 9.30
N GLU A 128 -1.80 17.40 8.05
CA GLU A 128 -1.14 18.03 6.90
C GLU A 128 -1.96 19.27 6.46
N LYS A 129 -1.72 20.42 7.12
CA LYS A 129 -2.47 21.67 6.91
C LYS A 129 -2.52 22.12 5.44
N GLU A 130 -1.40 22.05 4.73
CA GLU A 130 -1.32 22.45 3.32
C GLU A 130 -2.23 21.63 2.40
N LYS A 131 -2.53 20.39 2.79
CA LYS A 131 -3.35 19.45 2.02
C LYS A 131 -4.75 19.25 2.60
N GLY A 132 -5.05 19.88 3.76
CA GLY A 132 -6.34 19.78 4.44
C GLY A 132 -6.70 18.34 4.83
N ARG A 133 -5.73 17.52 5.20
CA ARG A 133 -5.92 16.09 5.52
C ARG A 133 -5.24 15.70 6.82
N THR A 134 -5.64 14.55 7.37
CA THR A 134 -5.05 13.95 8.57
C THR A 134 -4.39 12.63 8.22
N ILE A 135 -3.24 12.34 8.82
CA ILE A 135 -2.56 11.04 8.73
C ILE A 135 -2.51 10.42 10.12
N TRP A 136 -3.03 9.21 10.24
CA TRP A 136 -2.90 8.41 11.45
C TRP A 136 -1.84 7.33 11.24
N TRP A 137 -0.72 7.44 11.91
CA TRP A 137 0.42 6.51 11.86
C TRP A 137 0.18 5.36 12.84
N THR A 138 -0.43 4.30 12.35
CA THR A 138 -0.84 3.14 13.15
C THR A 138 0.25 2.09 13.27
N PHE A 139 1.05 1.90 12.21
CA PHE A 139 1.96 0.77 12.06
C PHE A 139 1.28 -0.59 12.29
N ALA A 140 0.02 -0.72 11.88
CA ALA A 140 -0.81 -1.88 12.18
C ALA A 140 -0.89 -2.92 11.05
N GLY A 141 -0.36 -2.60 9.87
CA GLY A 141 -0.49 -3.44 8.67
C GLY A 141 -1.77 -3.15 7.89
N LEU A 142 -1.76 -3.50 6.60
CA LEU A 142 -2.84 -3.13 5.68
C LEU A 142 -4.19 -3.72 6.11
N LEU A 143 -4.24 -4.95 6.59
CA LEU A 143 -5.49 -5.60 6.99
C LEU A 143 -6.16 -4.87 8.16
N ALA A 144 -5.40 -4.61 9.22
CA ALA A 144 -5.92 -3.86 10.37
C ALA A 144 -6.27 -2.42 9.98
N ASN A 145 -5.44 -1.77 9.18
CA ASN A 145 -5.68 -0.41 8.72
C ASN A 145 -6.91 -0.30 7.83
N SER A 146 -7.22 -1.33 7.03
CA SER A 146 -8.45 -1.37 6.23
C SER A 146 -9.69 -1.42 7.11
N GLU A 147 -9.66 -2.20 8.19
CA GLU A 147 -10.74 -2.27 9.16
C GLU A 147 -10.88 -0.95 9.96
N LEU A 148 -9.77 -0.40 10.44
CA LEU A 148 -9.76 0.87 11.16
C LEU A 148 -10.21 2.06 10.29
N ALA A 149 -9.87 2.06 9.01
CA ALA A 149 -10.27 3.10 8.07
C ALA A 149 -11.78 3.16 7.84
N ALA A 150 -12.52 2.07 8.13
CA ALA A 150 -13.98 2.05 8.06
C ALA A 150 -14.64 3.08 9.00
N ALA A 151 -13.99 3.41 10.13
CA ALA A 151 -14.46 4.47 11.02
C ALA A 151 -14.41 5.88 10.36
N PHE A 152 -13.61 6.05 9.32
CA PHE A 152 -13.38 7.30 8.61
C PHE A 152 -13.91 7.27 7.16
N THR A 153 -14.83 6.37 6.84
CA THR A 153 -15.37 6.22 5.47
C THR A 153 -15.98 7.52 4.95
N SER A 154 -16.73 8.23 5.79
CA SER A 154 -17.32 9.53 5.45
C SER A 154 -16.27 10.62 5.14
N CYS A 155 -15.06 10.47 5.64
CA CYS A 155 -13.93 11.37 5.48
C CYS A 155 -12.91 10.88 4.44
N GLY A 156 -13.23 9.82 3.68
CA GLY A 156 -12.37 9.27 2.63
C GLY A 156 -11.10 8.62 3.16
N GLY A 157 -11.20 7.82 4.23
CA GLY A 157 -10.07 7.08 4.81
C GLY A 157 -9.42 6.13 3.81
N ARG A 158 -8.11 6.25 3.61
CA ARG A 158 -7.29 5.41 2.71
C ARG A 158 -6.18 4.73 3.51
N PRO A 159 -6.30 3.41 3.73
CA PRO A 159 -5.29 2.65 4.46
C PRO A 159 -4.07 2.31 3.59
N ASP A 160 -2.91 2.26 4.23
CA ASP A 160 -1.72 1.56 3.77
C ASP A 160 -1.16 0.68 4.90
N ASN A 161 0.04 0.10 4.74
CA ASN A 161 0.61 -0.79 5.77
C ASN A 161 0.99 -0.06 7.07
N LEU A 162 1.34 1.22 7.00
CA LEU A 162 1.89 1.97 8.14
C LEU A 162 0.92 3.03 8.67
N SER A 163 -0.03 3.48 7.83
CA SER A 163 -0.87 4.62 8.13
C SER A 163 -2.28 4.54 7.54
N ILE A 164 -3.13 5.42 8.02
CA ILE A 164 -4.43 5.72 7.42
C ILE A 164 -4.46 7.21 7.09
N ARG A 165 -4.64 7.53 5.80
CA ARG A 165 -4.81 8.91 5.33
C ARG A 165 -6.28 9.24 5.26
N ILE A 166 -6.68 10.29 5.96
CA ILE A 166 -8.05 10.79 6.02
C ILE A 166 -8.08 12.08 5.21
N ASN A 167 -8.90 12.14 4.15
CA ASN A 167 -8.96 13.28 3.21
C ASN A 167 -9.69 14.50 3.79
N GLN A 168 -9.60 14.69 5.10
CA GLN A 168 -10.20 15.78 5.83
C GLN A 168 -9.31 16.10 7.04
N ALA A 169 -9.27 17.37 7.44
CA ALA A 169 -8.73 17.76 8.73
C ALA A 169 -9.70 17.32 9.84
N VAL A 170 -9.27 16.42 10.72
CA VAL A 170 -10.07 15.89 11.81
C VAL A 170 -9.52 16.40 13.14
N LEU A 171 -10.37 17.03 13.95
CA LEU A 171 -9.98 17.49 15.28
C LEU A 171 -9.82 16.31 16.26
N PRO A 172 -8.98 16.44 17.31
CA PRO A 172 -8.70 15.34 18.24
C PRO A 172 -9.95 14.72 18.90
N LEU A 173 -10.93 15.54 19.25
CA LEU A 173 -12.18 15.05 19.84
C LEU A 173 -13.04 14.30 18.84
N ASP A 174 -13.10 14.77 17.60
CA ASP A 174 -13.89 14.13 16.55
C ASP A 174 -13.22 12.84 16.08
N PHE A 175 -11.89 12.80 16.04
CA PHE A 175 -11.13 11.60 15.75
C PHE A 175 -11.46 10.47 16.73
N ARG A 176 -11.45 10.76 18.05
CA ARG A 176 -11.79 9.79 19.08
C ARG A 176 -13.24 9.31 18.97
N LYS A 177 -14.18 10.23 18.79
CA LYS A 177 -15.60 9.89 18.61
C LYS A 177 -15.84 8.99 17.40
N GLN A 178 -15.18 9.27 16.27
CA GLN A 178 -15.30 8.44 15.06
C GLN A 178 -14.70 7.05 15.26
N LEU A 179 -13.59 6.95 16.00
CA LEU A 179 -12.94 5.68 16.26
C LEU A 179 -13.74 4.81 17.26
N GLU A 180 -14.45 5.43 18.22
CA GLU A 180 -15.31 4.76 19.19
C GLU A 180 -16.68 4.36 18.62
N ALA A 181 -17.15 5.06 17.58
CA ALA A 181 -18.38 4.72 16.90
C ALA A 181 -18.22 3.34 16.24
N GLU A 182 -19.19 2.44 16.45
CA GLU A 182 -19.20 1.19 15.72
C GLU A 182 -19.27 1.50 14.23
N PRO A 183 -18.35 0.94 13.42
CA PRO A 183 -18.41 1.16 11.98
C PRO A 183 -19.76 0.63 11.47
N ALA A 184 -20.54 1.50 10.83
CA ALA A 184 -21.79 1.13 10.20
C ALA A 184 -21.51 0.10 9.12
N GLY A 185 -21.72 -1.20 9.46
CA GLY A 185 -21.55 -2.34 8.57
C GLY A 185 -20.17 -2.38 7.94
N LEU A 186 -19.31 -3.24 8.45
CA LEU A 186 -18.16 -3.73 7.69
C LEU A 186 -18.73 -4.42 6.43
N GLU A 187 -18.98 -3.65 5.37
CA GLU A 187 -18.80 -4.22 4.05
C GLU A 187 -17.35 -4.68 4.05
N SER A 188 -17.18 -5.99 4.29
CA SER A 188 -15.88 -6.64 4.17
C SER A 188 -15.23 -6.06 2.94
N PHE A 189 -14.09 -5.39 3.13
CA PHE A 189 -13.28 -4.91 2.04
C PHE A 189 -13.12 -6.11 1.13
N ASN A 190 -13.90 -6.15 0.07
CA ASN A 190 -13.76 -7.15 -0.98
C ASN A 190 -12.40 -6.87 -1.57
N LEU A 191 -11.39 -7.45 -0.98
CA LEU A 191 -10.17 -7.81 -1.69
C LEU A 191 -10.73 -8.57 -2.89
N ASP A 192 -10.72 -7.92 -4.05
CA ASP A 192 -11.33 -8.40 -5.28
C ASP A 192 -11.29 -9.91 -5.31
N GLN A 193 -12.45 -10.53 -5.59
CA GLN A 193 -12.64 -11.99 -5.61
C GLN A 193 -11.69 -12.72 -6.59
N GLU A 194 -10.80 -12.00 -7.25
CA GLU A 194 -9.78 -12.50 -8.16
C GLU A 194 -8.54 -13.10 -7.49
N TYR A 195 -8.38 -13.00 -6.16
CA TYR A 195 -7.39 -13.82 -5.45
C TYR A 195 -7.90 -15.24 -5.22
N LEU A 196 -8.28 -15.87 -6.30
CA LEU A 196 -8.50 -17.30 -6.34
C LEU A 196 -7.14 -17.97 -6.12
N VAL A 197 -6.94 -18.49 -4.91
CA VAL A 197 -5.77 -19.32 -4.63
C VAL A 197 -5.81 -20.49 -5.59
N LYS A 198 -4.74 -20.72 -6.32
CA LYS A 198 -4.62 -21.92 -7.19
C LYS A 198 -5.03 -23.15 -6.38
N PHE A 199 -5.95 -23.96 -6.91
CA PHE A 199 -6.60 -25.08 -6.23
C PHE A 199 -7.67 -24.73 -5.17
N GLN A 200 -8.20 -23.53 -5.16
CA GLN A 200 -9.30 -23.14 -4.28
C GLN A 200 -10.51 -24.09 -4.41
N GLU A 201 -10.78 -24.57 -5.61
CA GLU A 201 -11.86 -25.51 -5.89
C GLU A 201 -11.67 -26.88 -5.19
N CYS A 202 -10.44 -27.20 -4.79
CA CYS A 202 -10.11 -28.41 -4.05
C CYS A 202 -10.26 -28.26 -2.53
N VAL A 203 -10.54 -27.04 -2.04
CA VAL A 203 -10.67 -26.74 -0.61
C VAL A 203 -12.15 -26.82 -0.21
N PRO A 204 -12.52 -27.57 0.84
CA PRO A 204 -13.87 -27.55 1.37
C PRO A 204 -14.34 -26.14 1.71
N LYS A 205 -15.59 -25.78 1.34
CA LYS A 205 -16.15 -24.43 1.49
C LYS A 205 -15.99 -23.86 2.92
N GLN A 206 -16.14 -24.69 3.95
CA GLN A 206 -15.98 -24.26 5.34
C GLN A 206 -14.53 -23.83 5.66
N LEU A 207 -13.54 -24.60 5.20
CA LEU A 207 -12.13 -24.26 5.36
C LEU A 207 -11.74 -23.04 4.53
N LEU A 208 -12.31 -22.90 3.34
CA LEU A 208 -12.09 -21.74 2.50
C LEU A 208 -12.59 -20.45 3.20
N ALA A 209 -13.79 -20.50 3.77
CA ALA A 209 -14.33 -19.36 4.55
C ALA A 209 -13.45 -19.01 5.75
N GLN A 210 -12.94 -20.00 6.48
CA GLN A 210 -12.02 -19.79 7.59
C GLN A 210 -10.68 -19.19 7.13
N MET A 211 -10.12 -19.69 6.03
CA MET A 211 -8.91 -19.12 5.44
C MET A 211 -9.10 -17.68 4.97
N GLN A 212 -10.22 -17.38 4.36
CA GLN A 212 -10.55 -16.01 3.94
C GLN A 212 -10.70 -15.08 5.14
N ALA A 213 -11.44 -15.50 6.17
CA ALA A 213 -11.61 -14.72 7.39
C ALA A 213 -10.28 -14.45 8.10
N SER A 214 -9.38 -15.45 8.18
CA SER A 214 -8.06 -15.28 8.80
C SER A 214 -7.10 -14.38 8.00
N ARG A 215 -7.36 -14.21 6.71
CA ARG A 215 -6.56 -13.36 5.80
C ARG A 215 -7.13 -11.94 5.65
N SER A 216 -8.38 -11.72 6.03
CA SER A 216 -9.07 -10.44 5.83
C SER A 216 -9.02 -9.51 7.04
N SER A 217 -8.65 -9.99 8.23
CA SER A 217 -8.64 -9.19 9.45
C SER A 217 -7.48 -9.58 10.37
N ASP A 218 -6.90 -8.59 11.05
CA ASP A 218 -5.97 -8.76 12.17
C ASP A 218 -6.58 -8.09 13.41
N LYS A 219 -7.47 -8.82 14.09
CA LYS A 219 -8.21 -8.34 15.27
C LYS A 219 -7.30 -7.84 16.39
N HIS A 220 -6.15 -8.51 16.59
CA HIS A 220 -5.18 -8.09 17.60
C HIS A 220 -4.59 -6.70 17.27
N ALA A 221 -4.20 -6.48 16.03
CA ALA A 221 -3.66 -5.20 15.58
C ALA A 221 -4.71 -4.09 15.62
N VAL A 222 -5.97 -4.40 15.27
CA VAL A 222 -7.11 -3.46 15.37
C VAL A 222 -7.30 -3.02 16.82
N GLU A 223 -7.43 -3.96 17.75
CA GLU A 223 -7.65 -3.68 19.16
C GLU A 223 -6.47 -2.90 19.77
N ALA A 224 -5.23 -3.33 19.50
CA ALA A 224 -4.04 -2.65 19.94
C ALA A 224 -3.97 -1.19 19.45
N SER A 225 -4.43 -0.94 18.22
CA SER A 225 -4.46 0.42 17.66
C SER A 225 -5.57 1.29 18.23
N ARG A 226 -6.75 0.71 18.52
CA ARG A 226 -7.88 1.44 19.12
C ARG A 226 -7.61 1.83 20.56
N THR A 227 -6.96 0.98 21.33
CA THR A 227 -6.68 1.19 22.76
C THR A 227 -5.39 1.97 23.02
N ALA A 228 -4.59 2.23 21.98
CA ALA A 228 -3.36 3.00 22.11
C ALA A 228 -3.61 4.45 22.54
N SER A 229 -2.60 5.05 23.17
CA SER A 229 -2.56 6.50 23.36
C SER A 229 -2.32 7.20 22.04
N PHE A 230 -2.96 8.35 21.83
CA PHE A 230 -2.79 9.17 20.61
C PHE A 230 -2.03 10.45 20.92
N ILE A 231 -1.08 10.76 20.04
CA ILE A 231 -0.29 11.99 20.08
C ILE A 231 -0.67 12.80 18.85
N PHE A 232 -1.39 13.88 19.08
CA PHE A 232 -1.85 14.78 18.02
C PHE A 232 -0.81 15.84 17.73
N ARG A 233 -0.46 16.01 16.45
CA ARG A 233 0.52 16.96 15.96
C ARG A 233 -0.09 17.89 14.92
N ASP A 234 0.30 19.16 14.97
CA ASP A 234 -0.13 20.21 14.03
C ASP A 234 -1.64 20.40 13.87
N MET A 235 -2.40 19.99 14.89
CA MET A 235 -3.88 20.04 14.91
C MET A 235 -4.45 21.34 15.50
N THR A 236 -3.63 22.36 15.71
CA THR A 236 -4.03 23.68 16.21
C THR A 236 -4.30 24.67 15.09
#